data_be25de7d867a65361b592afd89ea6dd1
#
_entry.id   be25de7d867a65361b592afd89ea6dd1
#
_cell.length_a   1.000
_cell.length_b   1.000
_cell.length_c   1.000
_cell.angle_alpha   90.00
_cell.angle_beta   90.00
_cell.angle_gamma   90.00
#
_symmetry.space_group_name_H-M   'P 1'
#
loop_
_entity.id
_entity.type
_entity.pdbx_description
1 polymer ?
#
loop_
_entity_poly.entity_id
_entity_poly.type
_entity_poly.pdbx_seq_one_letter_code
_entity_poly.pdbx_strand_id
1 'polypeptide(L)'
;MTESKGSMPDWEKRFRAPRVSLPDWAEDAPHRSLFVSNATGTYELYAWDRVTGEQRQVTDRANGTTDGVLSPDGEWIWWFDDKDGDEFGIWRRQRFDGSHTSQGSDGSDEPAAPGLEPSYPGGLAIGRDGRTAVVGRSTDEDGSTIHVVRTGEDPVEIYRHRESAGVGDLSHDGSLIVVEHTEHGDAMHSALRVLRPDGSAVTELDDTKGGTVELGLEVLGFAPVDGDTRLLIGHQRRGRWEPMVWDVATGEETDLALDLPGDVGAEWYPDGSALLVAHSFEARSDLWRYDLASRELLPVPTPAGSVSGATARPDGSVEYLWSSAAEPSVVRSTTGEVVLDPPGMKSPGSVPVEDVWVEGPGGRVHALVQKPAGVTGPLPTVFDIHGGPTWHDSDSFAAGPAAWVDHGYAVVRVNYRGSTGYGREWTDALKHRVGLIELEDIAAVREWAVTSGLADPDRLILTGGSWGGYLTLLGLGMQPDAWTLGIAAVPVADYVTAYHDEMEALKAMDRTLLGGTPEEVPERFEASSPLTYVDAVKAPVYISAGVNDPRCPIRQVENYVDRLTARDAVHEVYRYDAGHGSLVVDERIKQVRLELDFAERHLGG
;
A
#
# COMPACT_ATOMS: atom_id res chain seq x y z
N MET A 1 -37.62 26.39 17.54
CA MET A 1 -36.21 26.69 17.36
C MET A 1 -35.79 25.90 16.15
N THR A 2 -35.59 26.53 15.02
CA THR A 2 -35.07 25.92 13.81
C THR A 2 -33.57 25.73 14.04
N GLU A 3 -33.14 24.48 14.20
CA GLU A 3 -31.71 24.13 14.10
C GLU A 3 -31.19 24.67 12.78
N SER A 4 -30.28 25.62 12.82
CA SER A 4 -29.48 25.98 11.65
C SER A 4 -28.67 24.72 11.33
N LYS A 5 -28.95 24.10 10.20
CA LYS A 5 -28.05 23.08 9.61
C LYS A 5 -26.70 23.79 9.39
N GLY A 6 -25.77 23.64 10.33
CA GLY A 6 -24.40 24.10 10.17
C GLY A 6 -23.84 23.52 8.87
N SER A 7 -23.02 24.29 8.16
CA SER A 7 -22.31 23.76 6.99
C SER A 7 -21.41 22.62 7.44
N MET A 8 -21.38 21.53 6.65
CA MET A 8 -20.46 20.40 6.89
C MET A 8 -19.02 20.93 7.06
N PRO A 9 -18.29 20.49 8.08
CA PRO A 9 -16.91 20.95 8.33
C PRO A 9 -15.96 20.46 7.23
N ASP A 10 -14.86 21.18 7.01
CA ASP A 10 -13.94 20.89 5.90
C ASP A 10 -13.26 19.53 6.05
N TRP A 11 -12.93 19.11 7.27
CA TRP A 11 -12.38 17.77 7.50
C TRP A 11 -13.31 16.66 6.99
N GLU A 12 -14.64 16.75 7.23
CA GLU A 12 -15.61 15.76 6.78
C GLU A 12 -15.80 15.82 5.25
N LYS A 13 -15.81 17.03 4.66
CA LYS A 13 -15.86 17.20 3.19
C LYS A 13 -14.71 16.50 2.48
N ARG A 14 -13.50 16.47 3.09
CA ARG A 14 -12.34 15.79 2.51
C ARG A 14 -12.53 14.28 2.36
N PHE A 15 -13.26 13.65 3.28
CA PHE A 15 -13.61 12.23 3.17
C PHE A 15 -14.74 11.98 2.16
N ARG A 16 -15.75 12.89 2.11
CA ARG A 16 -16.92 12.75 1.26
C ARG A 16 -16.69 13.14 -0.20
N ALA A 17 -15.70 13.98 -0.45
CA ALA A 17 -15.41 14.41 -1.81
C ALA A 17 -15.05 13.19 -2.68
N PRO A 18 -15.64 13.05 -3.87
CA PRO A 18 -15.28 11.99 -4.79
C PRO A 18 -13.79 12.04 -5.12
N ARG A 19 -13.15 10.86 -5.03
CA ARG A 19 -11.76 10.62 -5.40
C ARG A 19 -11.70 9.59 -6.49
N VAL A 20 -10.65 9.63 -7.26
CA VAL A 20 -10.37 8.65 -8.32
C VAL A 20 -8.93 8.17 -8.22
N SER A 21 -8.70 6.90 -8.54
CA SER A 21 -7.36 6.40 -8.83
C SER A 21 -6.88 6.86 -10.20
N LEU A 22 -5.60 6.66 -10.51
CA LEU A 22 -5.12 6.73 -11.89
C LEU A 22 -5.90 5.68 -12.70
N PRO A 23 -6.54 6.06 -13.84
CA PRO A 23 -7.23 5.07 -14.66
C PRO A 23 -6.25 4.12 -15.35
N ASP A 24 -6.41 2.83 -15.10
CA ASP A 24 -5.79 1.78 -15.90
C ASP A 24 -6.48 1.70 -17.27
N TRP A 25 -5.75 1.43 -18.35
CA TRP A 25 -6.27 1.45 -19.72
C TRP A 25 -5.91 0.17 -20.49
N ALA A 26 -6.83 -0.28 -21.35
CA ALA A 26 -6.65 -1.47 -22.14
C ALA A 26 -5.68 -1.24 -23.30
N GLU A 27 -4.65 -2.08 -23.41
CA GLU A 27 -3.57 -1.93 -24.42
C GLU A 27 -4.07 -1.89 -25.86
N ASP A 28 -5.01 -2.78 -26.22
CA ASP A 28 -5.60 -2.88 -27.56
C ASP A 28 -6.81 -1.96 -27.75
N ALA A 29 -7.35 -1.39 -26.65
CA ALA A 29 -8.48 -0.47 -26.66
C ALA A 29 -8.22 0.72 -25.73
N PRO A 30 -7.22 1.58 -26.00
CA PRO A 30 -6.73 2.59 -25.07
C PRO A 30 -7.77 3.68 -24.72
N HIS A 31 -8.93 3.67 -25.33
CA HIS A 31 -10.08 4.49 -24.95
C HIS A 31 -10.90 3.87 -23.81
N ARG A 32 -10.73 2.61 -23.48
CA ARG A 32 -11.38 1.94 -22.35
C ARG A 32 -10.46 1.94 -21.14
N SER A 33 -11.00 2.36 -20.01
CA SER A 33 -10.25 2.48 -18.76
C SER A 33 -11.05 1.93 -17.59
N LEU A 34 -10.32 1.48 -16.57
CA LEU A 34 -10.84 1.06 -15.27
C LEU A 34 -10.23 1.95 -14.19
N PHE A 35 -11.01 2.40 -13.23
CA PHE A 35 -10.53 3.18 -12.09
C PHE A 35 -11.35 2.91 -10.83
N VAL A 36 -10.78 3.25 -9.68
CA VAL A 36 -11.46 3.19 -8.39
C VAL A 36 -12.03 4.55 -8.04
N SER A 37 -13.25 4.61 -7.50
CA SER A 37 -13.83 5.83 -6.96
C SER A 37 -14.76 5.57 -5.77
N ASN A 38 -14.84 6.56 -4.87
CA ASN A 38 -15.79 6.58 -3.75
C ASN A 38 -17.04 7.45 -4.06
N ALA A 39 -17.35 7.70 -5.32
CA ALA A 39 -18.42 8.62 -5.74
C ALA A 39 -19.80 8.26 -5.17
N THR A 40 -20.07 6.99 -4.90
CA THR A 40 -21.33 6.49 -4.31
C THR A 40 -21.30 6.34 -2.77
N GLY A 41 -20.20 6.75 -2.13
CA GLY A 41 -20.01 6.63 -0.68
C GLY A 41 -19.24 5.38 -0.25
N THR A 42 -18.92 4.50 -1.19
CA THR A 42 -18.07 3.32 -1.00
C THR A 42 -17.05 3.29 -2.14
N TYR A 43 -15.82 2.85 -1.86
CA TYR A 43 -14.81 2.69 -2.91
C TYR A 43 -15.14 1.47 -3.75
N GLU A 44 -15.36 1.71 -5.06
CA GLU A 44 -15.79 0.72 -6.03
C GLU A 44 -15.04 0.91 -7.35
N LEU A 45 -15.10 -0.11 -8.21
CA LEU A 45 -14.54 -0.08 -9.57
C LEU A 45 -15.51 0.60 -10.55
N TYR A 46 -14.94 1.39 -11.46
CA TYR A 46 -15.66 2.09 -12.52
C TYR A 46 -15.01 1.86 -13.88
N ALA A 47 -15.80 1.47 -14.86
CA ALA A 47 -15.43 1.44 -16.27
C ALA A 47 -15.65 2.82 -16.89
N TRP A 48 -14.72 3.25 -17.74
CA TRP A 48 -14.80 4.52 -18.44
C TRP A 48 -14.43 4.37 -19.92
N ASP A 49 -15.39 4.63 -20.80
CA ASP A 49 -15.14 4.79 -22.24
C ASP A 49 -14.85 6.27 -22.54
N ARG A 50 -13.60 6.56 -22.88
CA ARG A 50 -13.11 7.93 -23.10
C ARG A 50 -13.61 8.54 -24.40
N VAL A 51 -14.10 7.73 -25.38
CA VAL A 51 -14.66 8.21 -26.65
C VAL A 51 -16.08 8.72 -26.44
N THR A 52 -16.89 7.97 -25.70
CA THR A 52 -18.28 8.36 -25.41
C THR A 52 -18.39 9.26 -24.19
N GLY A 53 -17.39 9.23 -23.30
CA GLY A 53 -17.40 9.88 -21.99
C GLY A 53 -18.24 9.12 -20.95
N GLU A 54 -18.77 7.96 -21.27
CA GLU A 54 -19.61 7.16 -20.38
C GLU A 54 -18.78 6.56 -19.24
N GLN A 55 -19.26 6.72 -18.01
CA GLN A 55 -18.71 6.08 -16.82
C GLN A 55 -19.78 5.17 -16.20
N ARG A 56 -19.41 3.94 -15.91
CA ARG A 56 -20.28 2.94 -15.31
C ARG A 56 -19.64 2.37 -14.05
N GLN A 57 -20.40 2.35 -12.94
CA GLN A 57 -20.00 1.59 -11.76
C GLN A 57 -20.01 0.09 -12.09
N VAL A 58 -18.90 -0.58 -11.81
CA VAL A 58 -18.67 -2.01 -12.12
C VAL A 58 -19.12 -2.89 -10.97
N THR A 59 -18.71 -2.52 -9.76
CA THR A 59 -19.00 -3.26 -8.51
C THR A 59 -19.89 -2.43 -7.59
N ASP A 60 -20.70 -3.11 -6.77
CA ASP A 60 -21.58 -2.51 -5.75
C ASP A 60 -21.60 -3.44 -4.55
N ARG A 61 -20.57 -3.33 -3.70
CA ARG A 61 -20.31 -4.20 -2.56
C ARG A 61 -20.57 -3.47 -1.25
N ALA A 62 -21.10 -4.17 -0.25
CA ALA A 62 -21.38 -3.56 1.06
C ALA A 62 -20.12 -2.96 1.71
N ASN A 63 -18.98 -3.66 1.58
CA ASN A 63 -17.69 -3.23 2.09
C ASN A 63 -16.74 -2.68 1.01
N GLY A 64 -17.22 -2.52 -0.24
CA GLY A 64 -16.45 -1.99 -1.36
C GLY A 64 -15.53 -3.01 -2.04
N THR A 65 -14.91 -2.57 -3.14
CA THR A 65 -13.91 -3.34 -3.91
C THR A 65 -12.97 -2.39 -4.61
N THR A 66 -11.67 -2.63 -4.48
CA THR A 66 -10.63 -1.83 -5.14
C THR A 66 -9.75 -2.65 -6.07
N ASP A 67 -9.77 -3.98 -5.94
CA ASP A 67 -8.94 -4.88 -6.71
C ASP A 67 -9.64 -5.28 -8.01
N GLY A 68 -9.16 -4.72 -9.12
CA GLY A 68 -9.69 -4.99 -10.43
C GLY A 68 -8.67 -4.78 -11.54
N VAL A 69 -8.80 -5.57 -12.60
CA VAL A 69 -7.91 -5.56 -13.77
C VAL A 69 -8.76 -5.52 -15.04
N LEU A 70 -8.38 -4.64 -15.97
CA LEU A 70 -8.97 -4.56 -17.31
C LEU A 70 -8.21 -5.50 -18.26
N SER A 71 -8.93 -6.35 -19.01
CA SER A 71 -8.28 -7.19 -20.02
C SER A 71 -7.62 -6.34 -21.10
N PRO A 72 -6.50 -6.79 -21.70
CA PRO A 72 -5.78 -6.03 -22.72
C PRO A 72 -6.64 -5.63 -23.93
N ASP A 73 -7.64 -6.44 -24.33
CA ASP A 73 -8.62 -6.13 -25.38
C ASP A 73 -9.72 -5.14 -24.94
N GLY A 74 -9.76 -4.81 -23.64
CA GLY A 74 -10.76 -3.93 -23.05
C GLY A 74 -12.17 -4.51 -22.98
N GLU A 75 -12.37 -5.80 -23.26
CA GLU A 75 -13.70 -6.42 -23.31
C GLU A 75 -14.17 -6.92 -21.94
N TRP A 76 -13.23 -7.24 -21.04
CA TRP A 76 -13.52 -7.84 -19.74
C TRP A 76 -12.89 -7.05 -18.61
N ILE A 77 -13.61 -6.99 -17.48
CA ILE A 77 -13.11 -6.50 -16.20
C ILE A 77 -13.13 -7.67 -15.24
N TRP A 78 -11.96 -7.99 -14.68
CA TRP A 78 -11.79 -8.95 -13.61
C TRP A 78 -11.72 -8.19 -12.29
N TRP A 79 -12.33 -8.72 -11.23
CA TRP A 79 -12.29 -8.12 -9.91
C TRP A 79 -12.30 -9.21 -8.83
N PHE A 80 -11.68 -8.90 -7.69
CA PHE A 80 -11.57 -9.85 -6.59
C PHE A 80 -12.77 -9.74 -5.68
N ASP A 81 -13.43 -10.88 -5.43
CA ASP A 81 -14.63 -11.03 -4.62
C ASP A 81 -14.28 -11.71 -3.31
N ASP A 82 -13.91 -10.92 -2.30
CA ASP A 82 -13.69 -11.36 -0.94
C ASP A 82 -14.99 -11.31 -0.11
N LYS A 83 -14.93 -11.85 1.09
CA LYS A 83 -16.04 -11.79 2.03
C LYS A 83 -15.78 -10.76 3.12
N ASP A 84 -16.57 -9.68 3.11
CA ASP A 84 -16.58 -8.70 4.19
C ASP A 84 -15.22 -8.04 4.49
N GLY A 85 -14.32 -8.00 3.49
CA GLY A 85 -12.98 -7.43 3.60
C GLY A 85 -11.93 -8.35 4.21
N ASP A 86 -12.19 -9.67 4.28
CA ASP A 86 -11.24 -10.68 4.81
C ASP A 86 -10.12 -11.06 3.82
N GLU A 87 -10.08 -10.40 2.66
CA GLU A 87 -9.10 -10.63 1.58
C GLU A 87 -9.05 -12.08 1.07
N PHE A 88 -10.03 -12.93 1.44
CA PHE A 88 -10.10 -14.33 1.04
C PHE A 88 -11.28 -14.57 0.11
N GLY A 89 -11.01 -14.86 -1.17
CA GLY A 89 -12.07 -14.88 -2.17
C GLY A 89 -11.68 -15.51 -3.51
N ILE A 90 -12.41 -15.13 -4.54
CA ILE A 90 -12.22 -15.60 -5.92
C ILE A 90 -12.20 -14.43 -6.89
N TRP A 91 -11.54 -14.62 -8.03
CA TRP A 91 -11.67 -13.69 -9.15
C TRP A 91 -13.01 -13.89 -9.86
N ARG A 92 -13.75 -12.77 -10.05
CA ARG A 92 -14.95 -12.69 -10.88
C ARG A 92 -14.65 -11.84 -12.10
N ARG A 93 -15.47 -11.95 -13.15
CA ARG A 93 -15.36 -11.10 -14.32
C ARG A 93 -16.73 -10.72 -14.87
N GLN A 94 -16.77 -9.58 -15.54
CA GLN A 94 -17.93 -9.09 -16.28
C GLN A 94 -17.49 -8.37 -17.54
N ARG A 95 -18.44 -8.17 -18.46
CA ARG A 95 -18.20 -7.37 -19.67
C ARG A 95 -17.96 -5.90 -19.31
N PHE A 96 -17.07 -5.26 -20.07
CA PHE A 96 -16.77 -3.83 -19.92
C PHE A 96 -18.04 -2.96 -20.05
N ASP A 97 -18.93 -3.27 -21.00
CA ASP A 97 -20.19 -2.56 -21.24
C ASP A 97 -21.33 -2.97 -20.29
N GLY A 98 -21.09 -3.91 -19.37
CA GLY A 98 -22.11 -4.42 -18.44
C GLY A 98 -23.14 -5.35 -19.08
N SER A 99 -22.98 -5.74 -20.33
CA SER A 99 -23.88 -6.69 -20.99
C SER A 99 -23.81 -8.08 -20.34
N HIS A 100 -24.96 -8.78 -20.30
CA HIS A 100 -25.04 -10.11 -19.71
C HIS A 100 -24.29 -11.15 -20.54
N THR A 101 -23.55 -12.04 -19.86
CA THR A 101 -23.05 -13.25 -20.49
C THR A 101 -24.19 -14.27 -20.57
N SER A 102 -24.25 -15.05 -21.65
CA SER A 102 -25.35 -15.99 -21.95
C SER A 102 -25.48 -17.17 -20.94
N GLN A 103 -24.66 -17.21 -19.89
CA GLN A 103 -24.60 -18.29 -18.90
C GLN A 103 -24.97 -17.87 -17.46
N GLY A 104 -25.15 -16.57 -17.17
CA GLY A 104 -25.49 -16.10 -15.82
C GLY A 104 -27.00 -16.01 -15.60
N SER A 105 -27.49 -16.65 -14.56
CA SER A 105 -28.93 -16.75 -14.29
C SER A 105 -29.57 -15.50 -13.67
N ASP A 106 -28.79 -14.56 -13.10
CA ASP A 106 -29.30 -13.33 -12.47
C ASP A 106 -28.31 -12.17 -12.38
N GLY A 107 -27.02 -12.36 -12.73
CA GLY A 107 -25.96 -11.36 -12.57
C GLY A 107 -25.25 -11.06 -13.87
N SER A 108 -24.67 -9.85 -13.96
CA SER A 108 -23.79 -9.44 -15.05
C SER A 108 -22.38 -10.05 -14.97
N ASP A 109 -22.04 -10.75 -13.87
CA ASP A 109 -20.72 -11.29 -13.55
C ASP A 109 -20.70 -12.83 -13.40
N GLU A 110 -19.54 -13.42 -13.60
CA GLU A 110 -19.30 -14.86 -13.49
C GLU A 110 -17.93 -15.14 -12.82
N PRO A 111 -17.68 -16.34 -12.22
CA PRO A 111 -16.34 -16.72 -11.80
C PRO A 111 -15.36 -16.63 -12.98
N ALA A 112 -14.25 -15.92 -12.79
CA ALA A 112 -13.27 -15.69 -13.85
C ALA A 112 -12.35 -16.90 -14.07
N ALA A 113 -12.11 -17.67 -13.00
CA ALA A 113 -11.30 -18.88 -12.99
C ALA A 113 -12.09 -20.08 -12.40
N PRO A 114 -13.09 -20.62 -13.12
CA PRO A 114 -13.87 -21.75 -12.64
C PRO A 114 -12.98 -22.95 -12.30
N GLY A 115 -13.22 -23.58 -11.16
CA GLY A 115 -12.42 -24.71 -10.66
C GLY A 115 -11.29 -24.33 -9.70
N LEU A 116 -11.02 -23.04 -9.49
CA LEU A 116 -10.18 -22.58 -8.39
C LEU A 116 -11.06 -22.23 -7.18
N GLU A 117 -10.72 -22.80 -6.02
CA GLU A 117 -11.36 -22.50 -4.75
C GLU A 117 -10.93 -21.13 -4.20
N PRO A 118 -11.65 -20.55 -3.23
CA PRO A 118 -11.25 -19.30 -2.59
C PRO A 118 -9.83 -19.36 -2.01
N SER A 119 -9.13 -18.21 -2.02
CA SER A 119 -7.77 -18.07 -1.49
C SER A 119 -7.44 -16.59 -1.27
N TYR A 120 -6.32 -16.31 -0.63
CA TYR A 120 -5.69 -15.00 -0.74
C TYR A 120 -5.14 -14.81 -2.18
N PRO A 121 -5.20 -13.59 -2.75
CA PRO A 121 -4.69 -13.34 -4.09
C PRO A 121 -3.15 -13.40 -4.11
N GLY A 122 -2.60 -14.08 -5.11
CA GLY A 122 -1.16 -14.20 -5.38
C GLY A 122 -0.75 -13.59 -6.73
N GLY A 123 -1.45 -12.54 -7.17
CA GLY A 123 -1.23 -11.90 -8.47
C GLY A 123 -2.12 -12.44 -9.58
N LEU A 124 -2.26 -11.64 -10.63
CA LEU A 124 -3.06 -11.94 -11.82
C LEU A 124 -2.41 -11.30 -13.05
N ALA A 125 -2.24 -12.07 -14.13
CA ALA A 125 -1.89 -11.56 -15.44
C ALA A 125 -2.87 -12.12 -16.49
N ILE A 126 -3.40 -11.24 -17.35
CA ILE A 126 -4.39 -11.61 -18.39
C ILE A 126 -3.72 -11.53 -19.76
N GLY A 127 -3.78 -12.63 -20.52
CA GLY A 127 -3.21 -12.68 -21.85
C GLY A 127 -4.02 -11.89 -22.89
N ARG A 128 -3.31 -11.36 -23.89
CA ARG A 128 -3.90 -10.59 -25.00
C ARG A 128 -4.80 -11.43 -25.91
N ASP A 129 -4.69 -12.75 -25.85
CA ASP A 129 -5.58 -13.66 -26.57
C ASP A 129 -7.04 -13.61 -26.05
N GLY A 130 -7.29 -12.88 -24.96
CA GLY A 130 -8.59 -12.77 -24.30
C GLY A 130 -9.12 -14.07 -23.71
N ARG A 131 -8.29 -15.13 -23.65
CA ARG A 131 -8.68 -16.50 -23.26
C ARG A 131 -7.81 -17.08 -22.16
N THR A 132 -6.58 -16.62 -22.06
CA THR A 132 -5.58 -17.12 -21.09
C THR A 132 -5.42 -16.10 -19.96
N ALA A 133 -5.37 -16.59 -18.73
CA ALA A 133 -4.95 -15.83 -17.56
C ALA A 133 -4.00 -16.68 -16.71
N VAL A 134 -3.12 -16.02 -15.97
CA VAL A 134 -2.26 -16.64 -14.95
C VAL A 134 -2.73 -16.14 -13.60
N VAL A 135 -3.13 -17.05 -12.72
CA VAL A 135 -3.72 -16.72 -11.41
C VAL A 135 -2.84 -17.29 -10.31
N GLY A 136 -2.31 -16.42 -9.47
CA GLY A 136 -1.63 -16.77 -8.24
C GLY A 136 -2.61 -16.85 -7.06
N ARG A 137 -2.35 -17.79 -6.16
CA ARG A 137 -3.18 -18.07 -4.98
C ARG A 137 -2.29 -18.41 -3.78
N SER A 138 -2.76 -18.06 -2.59
CA SER A 138 -2.13 -18.47 -1.34
C SER A 138 -3.16 -18.99 -0.35
N THR A 139 -2.86 -20.11 0.31
CA THR A 139 -3.65 -20.68 1.40
C THR A 139 -2.73 -21.26 2.47
N ASP A 140 -3.22 -21.39 3.70
CA ASP A 140 -2.46 -22.01 4.79
C ASP A 140 -2.15 -23.50 4.53
N GLU A 141 -3.01 -24.19 3.76
CA GLU A 141 -2.84 -25.63 3.47
C GLU A 141 -1.85 -25.88 2.34
N ASP A 142 -1.99 -25.14 1.23
CA ASP A 142 -1.25 -25.37 -0.01
C ASP A 142 0.03 -24.52 -0.13
N GLY A 143 0.12 -23.43 0.64
CA GLY A 143 1.11 -22.37 0.40
C GLY A 143 0.74 -21.57 -0.84
N SER A 144 1.74 -21.12 -1.58
CA SER A 144 1.56 -20.38 -2.83
C SER A 144 1.45 -21.33 -4.02
N THR A 145 0.43 -21.13 -4.86
CA THR A 145 0.22 -21.89 -6.11
C THR A 145 -0.08 -20.95 -7.26
N ILE A 146 0.40 -21.29 -8.47
CA ILE A 146 0.15 -20.51 -9.67
C ILE A 146 -0.48 -21.41 -10.74
N HIS A 147 -1.54 -20.91 -11.35
CA HIS A 147 -2.35 -21.66 -12.30
C HIS A 147 -2.47 -20.90 -13.63
N VAL A 148 -2.37 -21.63 -14.73
CA VAL A 148 -2.80 -21.14 -16.05
C VAL A 148 -4.27 -21.53 -16.24
N VAL A 149 -5.10 -20.52 -16.44
CA VAL A 149 -6.54 -20.64 -16.67
C VAL A 149 -6.82 -20.31 -18.13
N ARG A 150 -7.52 -21.20 -18.84
CA ARG A 150 -7.98 -20.96 -20.21
C ARG A 150 -9.49 -21.07 -20.29
N THR A 151 -10.11 -20.18 -21.04
CA THR A 151 -11.57 -20.18 -21.19
C THR A 151 -12.07 -21.54 -21.71
N GLY A 152 -12.90 -22.22 -20.90
CA GLY A 152 -13.50 -23.50 -21.23
C GLY A 152 -12.63 -24.73 -20.95
N GLU A 153 -11.50 -24.57 -20.29
CA GLU A 153 -10.60 -25.64 -19.85
C GLU A 153 -10.47 -25.63 -18.31
N ASP A 154 -10.07 -26.76 -17.74
CA ASP A 154 -9.74 -26.82 -16.32
C ASP A 154 -8.44 -26.06 -16.04
N PRO A 155 -8.29 -25.36 -14.89
CA PRO A 155 -7.05 -24.71 -14.49
C PRO A 155 -5.88 -25.70 -14.40
N VAL A 156 -4.71 -25.29 -14.88
CA VAL A 156 -3.48 -26.09 -14.84
C VAL A 156 -2.52 -25.47 -13.84
N GLU A 157 -2.20 -26.18 -12.76
CA GLU A 157 -1.17 -25.77 -11.81
C GLU A 157 0.21 -25.88 -12.45
N ILE A 158 0.97 -24.79 -12.45
CA ILE A 158 2.32 -24.70 -13.04
C ILE A 158 3.41 -24.44 -12.01
N TYR A 159 3.02 -24.04 -10.79
CA TYR A 159 3.95 -23.75 -9.70
C TYR A 159 3.29 -24.00 -8.35
N ARG A 160 4.07 -24.51 -7.38
CA ARG A 160 3.66 -24.67 -5.98
C ARG A 160 4.87 -24.59 -5.06
N HIS A 161 4.77 -23.80 -4.00
CA HIS A 161 5.76 -23.77 -2.91
C HIS A 161 5.10 -23.36 -1.59
N ARG A 162 5.73 -23.73 -0.45
CA ARG A 162 5.23 -23.33 0.86
C ARG A 162 5.52 -21.88 1.19
N GLU A 163 6.68 -21.38 0.79
CA GLU A 163 7.03 -19.97 0.96
C GLU A 163 6.26 -19.11 -0.05
N SER A 164 6.26 -17.80 0.19
CA SER A 164 5.53 -16.84 -0.62
C SER A 164 5.99 -16.85 -2.07
N ALA A 165 5.03 -16.88 -2.98
CA ALA A 165 5.25 -16.66 -4.40
C ALA A 165 4.02 -16.04 -5.04
N GLY A 166 4.23 -15.27 -6.10
CA GLY A 166 3.17 -14.59 -6.84
C GLY A 166 3.45 -14.53 -8.34
N VAL A 167 2.40 -14.27 -9.10
CA VAL A 167 2.50 -13.96 -10.52
C VAL A 167 3.08 -12.56 -10.66
N GLY A 168 4.28 -12.44 -11.21
CA GLY A 168 4.87 -11.15 -11.54
C GLY A 168 4.28 -10.58 -12.84
N ASP A 169 4.37 -11.33 -13.94
CA ASP A 169 3.82 -10.90 -15.23
C ASP A 169 3.71 -12.07 -16.24
N LEU A 170 3.01 -11.80 -17.35
CA LEU A 170 2.88 -12.66 -18.52
C LEU A 170 3.41 -11.92 -19.76
N SER A 171 4.35 -12.52 -20.51
CA SER A 171 4.88 -11.88 -21.72
C SER A 171 3.79 -11.54 -22.73
N HIS A 172 4.02 -10.49 -23.51
CA HIS A 172 3.06 -9.93 -24.45
C HIS A 172 2.46 -10.96 -25.44
N ASP A 173 3.25 -11.95 -25.86
CA ASP A 173 2.80 -13.07 -26.70
C ASP A 173 2.24 -14.27 -25.89
N GLY A 174 2.21 -14.18 -24.55
CA GLY A 174 1.72 -15.22 -23.66
C GLY A 174 2.61 -16.46 -23.54
N SER A 175 3.84 -16.43 -24.04
CA SER A 175 4.75 -17.58 -24.06
C SER A 175 5.59 -17.77 -22.80
N LEU A 176 5.75 -16.72 -21.99
CA LEU A 176 6.56 -16.70 -20.78
C LEU A 176 5.77 -16.12 -19.60
N ILE A 177 5.96 -16.71 -18.44
CA ILE A 177 5.38 -16.29 -17.16
C ILE A 177 6.54 -16.04 -16.20
N VAL A 178 6.60 -14.88 -15.58
CA VAL A 178 7.54 -14.64 -14.49
C VAL A 178 6.84 -14.79 -13.15
N VAL A 179 7.50 -15.50 -12.23
CA VAL A 179 7.09 -15.76 -10.86
C VAL A 179 8.08 -15.08 -9.94
N GLU A 180 7.60 -14.24 -9.05
CA GLU A 180 8.36 -13.78 -7.89
C GLU A 180 8.23 -14.80 -6.78
N HIS A 181 9.33 -15.20 -6.15
CA HIS A 181 9.29 -16.22 -5.10
C HIS A 181 10.35 -16.00 -4.00
N THR A 182 10.06 -16.55 -2.84
CA THR A 182 10.93 -16.50 -1.66
C THR A 182 11.30 -17.91 -1.17
N GLU A 183 11.52 -18.87 -2.08
CA GLU A 183 11.83 -20.27 -1.75
C GLU A 183 13.03 -20.43 -0.80
N HIS A 184 13.93 -19.44 -0.77
CA HIS A 184 15.08 -19.38 0.14
C HIS A 184 14.69 -18.98 1.58
N GLY A 185 13.42 -18.57 1.85
CA GLY A 185 12.89 -18.28 3.18
C GLY A 185 12.99 -16.82 3.65
N ASP A 186 13.60 -15.91 2.86
CA ASP A 186 13.59 -14.46 3.14
C ASP A 186 12.43 -13.79 2.39
N ALA A 187 11.34 -13.49 3.11
CA ALA A 187 10.15 -12.89 2.54
C ALA A 187 10.31 -11.42 2.11
N MET A 188 11.42 -10.78 2.47
CA MET A 188 11.70 -9.37 2.14
C MET A 188 12.50 -9.20 0.84
N HIS A 189 13.08 -10.28 0.30
CA HIS A 189 13.97 -10.25 -0.86
C HIS A 189 13.60 -11.37 -1.82
N SER A 190 12.76 -11.08 -2.81
CA SER A 190 12.33 -12.08 -3.79
C SER A 190 13.43 -12.42 -4.79
N ALA A 191 13.35 -13.64 -5.34
CA ALA A 191 13.99 -14.09 -6.55
C ALA A 191 12.97 -14.25 -7.68
N LEU A 192 13.43 -14.31 -8.93
CA LEU A 192 12.57 -14.38 -10.11
C LEU A 192 12.79 -15.68 -10.88
N ARG A 193 11.71 -16.40 -11.18
CA ARG A 193 11.73 -17.59 -12.02
C ARG A 193 10.83 -17.41 -13.24
N VAL A 194 11.35 -17.69 -14.42
CA VAL A 194 10.59 -17.64 -15.66
C VAL A 194 10.18 -19.04 -16.09
N LEU A 195 8.89 -19.22 -16.31
CA LEU A 195 8.25 -20.48 -16.71
C LEU A 195 7.58 -20.33 -18.08
N ARG A 196 7.34 -21.47 -18.75
CA ARG A 196 6.35 -21.55 -19.84
C ARG A 196 4.97 -21.88 -19.29
N PRO A 197 3.90 -21.67 -20.08
CA PRO A 197 2.53 -22.01 -19.65
C PRO A 197 2.29 -23.51 -19.37
N ASP A 198 3.22 -24.39 -19.68
CA ASP A 198 3.19 -25.81 -19.33
C ASP A 198 3.92 -26.13 -18.00
N GLY A 199 4.43 -25.09 -17.32
CA GLY A 199 5.17 -25.20 -16.07
C GLY A 199 6.66 -25.50 -16.24
N SER A 200 7.16 -25.68 -17.48
CA SER A 200 8.59 -25.93 -17.70
C SER A 200 9.40 -24.66 -17.43
N ALA A 201 10.47 -24.79 -16.61
CA ALA A 201 11.36 -23.68 -16.28
C ALA A 201 12.19 -23.25 -17.51
N VAL A 202 12.34 -21.94 -17.68
CA VAL A 202 13.18 -21.32 -18.70
C VAL A 202 14.49 -20.84 -18.09
N THR A 203 14.40 -19.97 -17.08
CA THR A 203 15.56 -19.38 -16.41
C THR A 203 15.17 -18.87 -15.03
N GLU A 204 16.16 -18.50 -14.22
CA GLU A 204 15.99 -17.95 -12.88
C GLU A 204 17.03 -16.87 -12.63
N LEU A 205 16.64 -15.79 -11.95
CA LEU A 205 17.53 -14.77 -11.46
C LEU A 205 17.33 -14.66 -9.95
N ASP A 206 18.44 -14.78 -9.18
CA ASP A 206 18.39 -14.86 -7.72
C ASP A 206 19.63 -14.18 -7.13
N ASP A 207 19.42 -12.97 -6.62
CA ASP A 207 20.46 -12.15 -6.01
C ASP A 207 20.70 -12.49 -4.53
N THR A 208 19.93 -13.41 -3.95
CA THR A 208 20.14 -13.92 -2.60
C THR A 208 21.26 -14.95 -2.54
N LYS A 209 21.58 -15.57 -3.68
CA LYS A 209 22.60 -16.63 -3.79
C LYS A 209 24.03 -16.08 -3.88
N GLY A 210 24.89 -16.49 -2.96
CA GLY A 210 26.34 -16.27 -3.04
C GLY A 210 26.89 -14.97 -2.46
N GLY A 211 26.04 -14.12 -1.89
CA GLY A 211 26.44 -12.89 -1.22
C GLY A 211 26.51 -13.02 0.30
N THR A 212 27.14 -12.05 0.97
CA THR A 212 27.03 -11.86 2.42
C THR A 212 25.82 -11.01 2.81
N VAL A 213 25.06 -10.54 1.83
CA VAL A 213 23.91 -9.65 1.94
C VAL A 213 22.83 -10.17 0.99
N GLU A 214 21.65 -10.34 1.50
CA GLU A 214 20.45 -10.68 0.73
C GLU A 214 19.99 -9.45 -0.03
N LEU A 215 19.74 -9.60 -1.35
CA LEU A 215 19.28 -8.55 -2.24
C LEU A 215 18.00 -9.01 -2.92
N GLY A 216 16.99 -8.14 -2.92
CA GLY A 216 15.71 -8.39 -3.55
C GLY A 216 15.69 -8.03 -5.03
N LEU A 217 14.81 -8.74 -5.73
CA LEU A 217 14.39 -8.45 -7.10
C LEU A 217 12.87 -8.25 -7.09
N GLU A 218 12.38 -7.40 -7.97
CA GLU A 218 10.93 -7.22 -8.21
C GLU A 218 10.64 -7.19 -9.71
N VAL A 219 9.47 -7.64 -10.11
CA VAL A 219 9.01 -7.59 -11.51
C VAL A 219 8.38 -6.23 -11.78
N LEU A 220 8.85 -5.54 -12.82
CA LEU A 220 8.26 -4.30 -13.31
C LEU A 220 7.50 -4.50 -14.64
N GLY A 221 7.69 -5.63 -15.32
CA GLY A 221 6.90 -6.07 -16.45
C GLY A 221 7.71 -6.45 -17.71
N PHE A 222 7.17 -7.35 -18.51
CA PHE A 222 7.73 -7.69 -19.82
C PHE A 222 7.60 -6.52 -20.81
N ALA A 223 8.51 -6.45 -21.77
CA ALA A 223 8.39 -5.49 -22.87
C ALA A 223 7.06 -5.71 -23.63
N PRO A 224 6.28 -4.65 -23.92
CA PRO A 224 4.97 -4.74 -24.55
C PRO A 224 5.04 -4.95 -26.08
N VAL A 225 5.84 -5.95 -26.51
CA VAL A 225 6.09 -6.25 -27.93
C VAL A 225 6.11 -7.76 -28.14
N ASP A 226 5.38 -8.27 -29.13
CA ASP A 226 5.34 -9.69 -29.44
C ASP A 226 6.71 -10.27 -29.71
N GLY A 227 7.05 -11.34 -29.00
CA GLY A 227 8.33 -12.06 -29.12
C GLY A 227 9.53 -11.34 -28.50
N ASP A 228 9.35 -10.20 -27.88
CA ASP A 228 10.38 -9.55 -27.07
C ASP A 228 10.48 -10.24 -25.71
N THR A 229 11.68 -10.71 -25.37
CA THR A 229 11.94 -11.46 -24.14
C THR A 229 12.56 -10.60 -23.03
N ARG A 230 12.62 -9.29 -23.24
CA ARG A 230 13.12 -8.36 -22.22
C ARG A 230 12.11 -8.19 -21.10
N LEU A 231 12.56 -8.39 -19.87
CA LEU A 231 11.85 -8.17 -18.65
C LEU A 231 12.47 -6.98 -17.92
N LEU A 232 11.67 -5.97 -17.62
CA LEU A 232 12.08 -4.88 -16.74
C LEU A 232 11.91 -5.35 -15.30
N ILE A 233 12.95 -5.20 -14.50
CA ILE A 233 12.98 -5.61 -13.11
C ILE A 233 13.60 -4.52 -12.24
N GLY A 234 13.19 -4.46 -10.97
CA GLY A 234 13.87 -3.70 -9.94
C GLY A 234 14.92 -4.56 -9.24
N HIS A 235 16.02 -3.96 -8.77
CA HIS A 235 17.07 -4.62 -8.02
C HIS A 235 17.67 -3.69 -6.94
N GLN A 236 18.30 -4.29 -5.92
CA GLN A 236 18.91 -3.54 -4.80
C GLN A 236 20.45 -3.55 -4.79
N ARG A 237 21.11 -3.95 -5.87
CA ARG A 237 22.57 -4.19 -5.96
C ARG A 237 23.44 -2.99 -5.60
N ARG A 238 22.91 -1.75 -5.72
CA ARG A 238 23.61 -0.51 -5.36
C ARG A 238 23.08 0.13 -4.07
N GLY A 239 22.40 -0.64 -3.24
CA GLY A 239 21.92 -0.20 -1.93
C GLY A 239 20.62 0.59 -1.96
N ARG A 240 19.87 0.54 -3.07
CA ARG A 240 18.54 1.12 -3.28
C ARG A 240 17.82 0.40 -4.39
N TRP A 241 16.52 0.58 -4.52
CA TRP A 241 15.77 0.09 -5.67
C TRP A 241 16.12 0.87 -6.93
N GLU A 242 16.48 0.15 -8.00
CA GLU A 242 16.79 0.69 -9.31
C GLU A 242 16.36 -0.29 -10.40
N PRO A 243 15.89 0.22 -11.58
CA PRO A 243 15.47 -0.64 -12.67
C PRO A 243 16.66 -1.14 -13.49
N MET A 244 16.55 -2.38 -13.98
CA MET A 244 17.39 -2.93 -15.03
C MET A 244 16.56 -3.74 -16.02
N VAL A 245 17.09 -3.97 -17.22
CA VAL A 245 16.48 -4.83 -18.24
C VAL A 245 17.20 -6.18 -18.27
N TRP A 246 16.45 -7.25 -18.06
CA TRP A 246 16.92 -8.63 -18.17
C TRP A 246 16.30 -9.30 -19.40
N ASP A 247 17.13 -9.68 -20.38
CA ASP A 247 16.68 -10.53 -21.50
C ASP A 247 16.68 -11.99 -21.04
N VAL A 248 15.50 -12.54 -20.80
CA VAL A 248 15.32 -13.88 -20.23
C VAL A 248 15.69 -15.01 -21.20
N ALA A 249 15.76 -14.75 -22.51
CA ALA A 249 16.18 -15.74 -23.51
C ALA A 249 17.71 -15.86 -23.61
N THR A 250 18.42 -14.75 -23.48
CA THR A 250 19.89 -14.71 -23.59
C THR A 250 20.59 -14.72 -22.24
N GLY A 251 19.88 -14.30 -21.16
CA GLY A 251 20.44 -14.09 -19.84
C GLY A 251 21.21 -12.76 -19.72
N GLU A 252 21.14 -11.88 -20.73
CA GLU A 252 21.81 -10.59 -20.70
C GLU A 252 21.10 -9.65 -19.71
N GLU A 253 21.87 -9.04 -18.80
CA GLU A 253 21.42 -8.04 -17.85
C GLU A 253 21.96 -6.67 -18.25
N THR A 254 21.08 -5.71 -18.49
CA THR A 254 21.45 -4.32 -18.82
C THR A 254 21.09 -3.42 -17.66
N ASP A 255 22.10 -3.01 -16.89
CA ASP A 255 21.97 -1.98 -15.85
C ASP A 255 21.75 -0.62 -16.52
N LEU A 256 20.69 0.08 -16.11
CA LEU A 256 20.33 1.39 -16.68
C LEU A 256 21.19 2.52 -16.10
N ALA A 257 21.72 2.36 -14.89
CA ALA A 257 22.61 3.30 -14.20
C ALA A 257 22.11 4.75 -14.25
N LEU A 258 20.85 4.97 -13.83
CA LEU A 258 20.15 6.24 -13.97
C LEU A 258 20.74 7.38 -13.13
N ASP A 259 21.57 7.05 -12.12
CA ASP A 259 22.28 7.99 -11.25
C ASP A 259 21.37 8.99 -10.50
N LEU A 260 20.14 8.54 -10.19
CA LEU A 260 19.18 9.27 -9.36
C LEU A 260 19.34 8.84 -7.89
N PRO A 261 19.28 9.76 -6.91
CA PRO A 261 19.26 9.38 -5.48
C PRO A 261 17.91 8.76 -5.09
N GLY A 262 17.86 8.02 -3.96
CA GLY A 262 16.63 7.40 -3.48
C GLY A 262 16.22 6.19 -4.30
N ASP A 263 14.93 5.85 -4.27
CA ASP A 263 14.39 4.68 -4.96
C ASP A 263 13.84 5.05 -6.34
N VAL A 264 14.06 4.18 -7.31
CA VAL A 264 13.70 4.38 -8.71
C VAL A 264 12.93 3.16 -9.21
N GLY A 265 11.68 3.35 -9.60
CA GLY A 265 10.88 2.39 -10.36
C GLY A 265 10.78 2.79 -11.83
N ALA A 266 10.31 1.89 -12.69
CA ALA A 266 10.05 2.22 -14.09
C ALA A 266 8.97 1.33 -14.69
N GLU A 267 8.34 1.81 -15.78
CA GLU A 267 7.44 1.04 -16.64
C GLU A 267 7.77 1.26 -18.11
N TRP A 268 7.36 0.34 -18.96
CA TRP A 268 7.56 0.47 -20.39
C TRP A 268 6.67 1.54 -21.02
N TYR A 269 7.21 2.30 -21.97
CA TYR A 269 6.35 2.93 -22.97
C TYR A 269 5.72 1.87 -23.86
N PRO A 270 4.47 2.08 -24.37
CA PRO A 270 3.71 1.05 -25.10
C PRO A 270 4.39 0.48 -26.33
N ASP A 271 5.36 1.18 -26.93
CA ASP A 271 6.13 0.75 -28.08
C ASP A 271 7.45 0.02 -27.73
N GLY A 272 7.74 -0.14 -26.43
CA GLY A 272 8.97 -0.79 -25.94
C GLY A 272 10.27 -0.03 -26.21
N SER A 273 10.21 1.22 -26.67
CA SER A 273 11.38 2.03 -27.05
C SER A 273 11.99 2.81 -25.89
N ALA A 274 11.21 3.07 -24.85
CA ALA A 274 11.59 3.90 -23.71
C ALA A 274 10.95 3.39 -22.41
N LEU A 275 11.43 3.92 -21.29
CA LEU A 275 10.87 3.71 -19.97
C LEU A 275 10.35 5.01 -19.39
N LEU A 276 9.18 4.96 -18.76
CA LEU A 276 8.70 5.98 -17.84
C LEU A 276 9.26 5.65 -16.47
N VAL A 277 10.13 6.52 -15.96
CA VAL A 277 10.86 6.32 -14.71
C VAL A 277 10.16 7.11 -13.62
N ALA A 278 9.77 6.45 -12.55
CA ALA A 278 9.25 7.05 -11.32
C ALA A 278 10.39 7.12 -10.29
N HIS A 279 10.71 8.33 -9.86
CA HIS A 279 11.80 8.58 -8.93
C HIS A 279 11.24 9.09 -7.60
N SER A 280 11.65 8.48 -6.50
CA SER A 280 11.22 8.81 -5.13
C SER A 280 12.42 9.18 -4.26
N PHE A 281 12.41 10.40 -3.74
CA PHE A 281 13.50 10.91 -2.91
C PHE A 281 13.00 11.95 -1.92
N GLU A 282 13.43 11.84 -0.65
CA GLU A 282 13.12 12.79 0.43
C GLU A 282 11.61 13.15 0.49
N ALA A 283 10.76 12.11 0.50
CA ALA A 283 9.31 12.25 0.59
C ALA A 283 8.64 13.01 -0.57
N ARG A 284 9.27 13.09 -1.71
CA ARG A 284 8.76 13.65 -2.98
C ARG A 284 8.95 12.64 -4.09
N SER A 285 8.18 12.80 -5.18
CA SER A 285 8.39 12.00 -6.38
C SER A 285 8.22 12.83 -7.63
N ASP A 286 9.01 12.50 -8.64
CA ASP A 286 8.97 13.08 -9.98
C ASP A 286 9.09 11.98 -11.05
N LEU A 287 8.90 12.37 -12.30
CA LEU A 287 8.88 11.47 -13.44
C LEU A 287 9.96 11.83 -14.46
N TRP A 288 10.51 10.79 -15.09
CA TRP A 288 11.51 10.91 -16.14
C TRP A 288 11.19 9.96 -17.29
N ARG A 289 11.68 10.27 -18.49
CA ARG A 289 11.66 9.38 -19.65
C ARG A 289 13.07 8.95 -19.95
N TYR A 290 13.33 7.65 -19.97
CA TYR A 290 14.59 7.05 -20.38
C TYR A 290 14.46 6.41 -21.75
N ASP A 291 15.22 6.92 -22.74
CA ASP A 291 15.25 6.37 -24.09
C ASP A 291 16.31 5.25 -24.19
N LEU A 292 15.87 4.04 -24.51
CA LEU A 292 16.74 2.88 -24.49
C LEU A 292 17.83 2.89 -25.57
N ALA A 293 17.59 3.53 -26.71
CA ALA A 293 18.55 3.57 -27.80
C ALA A 293 19.64 4.63 -27.58
N SER A 294 19.26 5.84 -27.20
CA SER A 294 20.20 6.94 -26.93
C SER A 294 20.76 6.92 -25.52
N ARG A 295 20.11 6.21 -24.58
CA ARG A 295 20.37 6.22 -23.13
C ARG A 295 20.23 7.60 -22.50
N GLU A 296 19.39 8.44 -23.06
CA GLU A 296 19.12 9.76 -22.55
C GLU A 296 18.00 9.72 -21.52
N LEU A 297 18.23 10.34 -20.35
CA LEU A 297 17.23 10.50 -19.28
C LEU A 297 16.73 11.95 -19.29
N LEU A 298 15.45 12.16 -19.58
CA LEU A 298 14.83 13.47 -19.68
C LEU A 298 13.70 13.62 -18.64
N PRO A 299 13.61 14.76 -17.95
CA PRO A 299 12.52 14.99 -16.99
C PRO A 299 11.18 15.08 -17.70
N VAL A 300 10.16 14.44 -17.11
CA VAL A 300 8.75 14.65 -17.44
C VAL A 300 8.21 15.70 -16.48
N PRO A 301 7.79 16.87 -16.94
CA PRO A 301 7.38 17.96 -16.04
C PRO A 301 6.18 17.60 -15.19
N THR A 302 6.34 17.63 -13.86
CA THR A 302 5.28 17.47 -12.86
C THR A 302 5.31 18.63 -11.87
N PRO A 303 4.19 19.01 -11.24
CA PRO A 303 4.20 19.95 -10.13
C PRO A 303 4.97 19.37 -8.92
N ALA A 304 5.51 20.26 -8.06
CA ALA A 304 6.11 19.82 -6.80
C ALA A 304 5.07 19.12 -5.90
N GLY A 305 5.45 18.02 -5.26
CA GLY A 305 4.58 17.16 -4.45
C GLY A 305 4.91 15.68 -4.67
N SER A 306 3.90 14.84 -4.70
CA SER A 306 4.06 13.41 -4.92
C SER A 306 3.21 12.91 -6.09
N VAL A 307 3.83 12.09 -6.92
CA VAL A 307 3.16 11.28 -7.95
C VAL A 307 2.97 9.88 -7.37
N SER A 308 1.73 9.47 -7.18
CA SER A 308 1.38 8.15 -6.60
C SER A 308 1.06 7.09 -7.64
N GLY A 309 1.22 7.42 -8.92
CA GLY A 309 1.05 6.52 -10.06
C GLY A 309 1.17 7.31 -11.35
N ALA A 310 1.74 6.70 -12.38
CA ALA A 310 1.87 7.30 -13.70
C ALA A 310 1.77 6.21 -14.77
N THR A 311 1.35 6.57 -15.97
CA THR A 311 1.34 5.66 -17.12
C THR A 311 1.60 6.41 -18.43
N ALA A 312 2.40 5.80 -19.30
CA ALA A 312 2.66 6.32 -20.64
C ALA A 312 1.53 5.89 -21.60
N ARG A 313 1.02 6.85 -22.37
CA ARG A 313 -0.05 6.60 -23.34
C ARG A 313 0.51 6.32 -24.75
N PRO A 314 -0.26 5.65 -25.65
CA PRO A 314 0.19 5.36 -27.01
C PRO A 314 0.55 6.58 -27.86
N ASP A 315 0.02 7.76 -27.52
CA ASP A 315 0.35 9.04 -28.18
C ASP A 315 1.63 9.71 -27.64
N GLY A 316 2.30 9.05 -26.66
CA GLY A 316 3.50 9.53 -26.02
C GLY A 316 3.26 10.50 -24.85
N SER A 317 2.01 10.87 -24.56
CA SER A 317 1.67 11.62 -23.35
C SER A 317 1.80 10.72 -22.11
N VAL A 318 1.95 11.35 -20.93
CA VAL A 318 1.98 10.64 -19.65
C VAL A 318 0.81 11.14 -18.81
N GLU A 319 0.02 10.21 -18.30
CA GLU A 319 -1.01 10.47 -17.30
C GLU A 319 -0.47 10.08 -15.92
N TYR A 320 -0.78 10.89 -14.91
CA TYR A 320 -0.27 10.65 -13.55
C TYR A 320 -1.23 11.16 -12.48
N LEU A 321 -1.28 10.45 -11.36
CA LEU A 321 -2.01 10.85 -10.16
C LEU A 321 -1.09 11.64 -9.25
N TRP A 322 -1.37 12.94 -9.11
CA TRP A 322 -0.55 13.87 -8.34
C TRP A 322 -1.32 14.46 -7.17
N SER A 323 -0.61 14.73 -6.08
CA SER A 323 -1.08 15.54 -4.95
C SER A 323 0.09 16.20 -4.23
N SER A 324 -0.22 17.16 -3.37
CA SER A 324 0.68 17.60 -2.29
C SER A 324 -0.07 17.55 -0.96
N ALA A 325 0.60 17.70 0.16
CA ALA A 325 -0.07 17.75 1.45
C ALA A 325 -1.14 18.87 1.52
N ALA A 326 -0.95 19.95 0.76
CA ALA A 326 -1.87 21.09 0.67
C ALA A 326 -2.98 20.90 -0.37
N GLU A 327 -2.75 20.12 -1.42
CA GLU A 327 -3.65 20.00 -2.57
C GLU A 327 -4.14 18.56 -2.76
N PRO A 328 -5.48 18.34 -2.84
CA PRO A 328 -6.07 17.04 -3.09
C PRO A 328 -5.58 16.36 -4.36
N SER A 329 -5.65 15.03 -4.37
CA SER A 329 -5.25 14.21 -5.52
C SER A 329 -6.04 14.55 -6.78
N VAL A 330 -5.34 14.59 -7.92
CA VAL A 330 -5.88 14.85 -9.24
C VAL A 330 -5.13 14.06 -10.31
N VAL A 331 -5.87 13.48 -11.26
CA VAL A 331 -5.28 12.82 -12.44
C VAL A 331 -4.97 13.89 -13.50
N ARG A 332 -3.71 14.05 -13.83
CA ARG A 332 -3.19 15.03 -14.81
C ARG A 332 -2.58 14.34 -16.01
N SER A 333 -2.49 15.07 -17.11
CA SER A 333 -1.71 14.68 -18.28
C SER A 333 -0.58 15.69 -18.53
N THR A 334 0.51 15.22 -19.13
CA THR A 334 1.57 16.10 -19.67
C THR A 334 1.10 17.02 -20.80
N THR A 335 -0.08 16.78 -21.37
CA THR A 335 -0.77 17.71 -22.28
C THR A 335 -1.32 18.95 -21.57
N GLY A 336 -1.29 18.98 -20.23
CA GLY A 336 -1.79 20.09 -19.41
C GLY A 336 -3.26 19.93 -18.97
N GLU A 337 -3.91 18.84 -19.35
CA GLU A 337 -5.31 18.58 -19.01
C GLU A 337 -5.46 17.87 -17.67
N VAL A 338 -6.60 18.10 -16.99
CA VAL A 338 -7.11 17.21 -15.95
C VAL A 338 -7.83 16.08 -16.66
N VAL A 339 -7.29 14.87 -16.52
CA VAL A 339 -7.78 13.69 -17.27
C VAL A 339 -9.13 13.22 -16.77
N LEU A 340 -9.29 13.19 -15.44
CA LEU A 340 -10.51 12.72 -14.79
C LEU A 340 -10.83 13.61 -13.59
N ASP A 341 -11.96 14.30 -13.66
CA ASP A 341 -12.48 15.17 -12.60
C ASP A 341 -13.87 14.70 -12.19
N PRO A 342 -14.00 13.92 -11.11
CA PRO A 342 -15.29 13.37 -10.71
C PRO A 342 -16.28 14.48 -10.37
N PRO A 343 -17.57 14.33 -10.76
CA PRO A 343 -18.61 15.30 -10.46
C PRO A 343 -18.91 15.33 -8.95
N GLY A 344 -19.40 16.45 -8.45
CA GLY A 344 -19.85 16.59 -7.07
C GLY A 344 -19.01 17.55 -6.24
N MET A 345 -18.94 17.28 -4.93
CA MET A 345 -18.23 18.12 -3.98
C MET A 345 -16.72 18.06 -4.24
N LYS A 346 -16.07 19.21 -4.26
CA LYS A 346 -14.60 19.26 -4.32
C LYS A 346 -14.01 19.17 -2.92
N SER A 347 -12.94 18.40 -2.80
CA SER A 347 -12.18 18.28 -1.55
C SER A 347 -11.52 19.62 -1.20
N PRO A 348 -11.73 20.17 0.00
CA PRO A 348 -10.93 21.30 0.47
C PRO A 348 -9.45 20.92 0.54
N GLY A 349 -8.58 21.89 0.27
CA GLY A 349 -7.15 21.75 0.52
C GLY A 349 -6.81 21.75 2.02
N SER A 350 -5.52 21.66 2.32
CA SER A 350 -4.98 21.76 3.69
C SER A 350 -3.75 22.68 3.69
N VAL A 351 -2.83 22.46 4.61
CA VAL A 351 -1.59 23.20 4.71
C VAL A 351 -0.42 22.39 4.12
N PRO A 352 0.62 23.05 3.59
CA PRO A 352 1.81 22.33 3.12
C PRO A 352 2.57 21.69 4.28
N VAL A 353 3.44 20.74 3.96
CA VAL A 353 4.42 20.17 4.91
C VAL A 353 5.69 21.02 4.98
N GLU A 354 6.33 21.00 6.14
CA GLU A 354 7.70 21.44 6.36
C GLU A 354 8.58 20.20 6.57
N ASP A 355 9.70 20.11 5.86
CA ASP A 355 10.68 19.03 6.04
C ASP A 355 11.54 19.30 7.26
N VAL A 356 11.75 18.28 8.06
CA VAL A 356 12.60 18.31 9.26
C VAL A 356 13.52 17.11 9.25
N TRP A 357 14.80 17.35 9.53
CA TRP A 357 15.80 16.33 9.70
C TRP A 357 16.36 16.37 11.11
N VAL A 358 16.17 15.28 11.84
CA VAL A 358 16.56 15.14 13.26
C VAL A 358 17.68 14.11 13.38
N GLU A 359 18.73 14.44 14.14
CA GLU A 359 19.76 13.44 14.49
C GLU A 359 19.17 12.38 15.42
N GLY A 360 19.14 11.13 14.95
CA GLY A 360 18.68 9.95 15.68
C GLY A 360 19.81 8.97 15.94
N PRO A 361 19.55 7.90 16.73
CA PRO A 361 20.57 6.89 17.07
C PRO A 361 21.12 6.13 15.85
N GLY A 362 20.32 5.98 14.80
CA GLY A 362 20.69 5.28 13.56
C GLY A 362 21.09 6.17 12.41
N GLY A 363 21.11 7.50 12.59
CA GLY A 363 21.35 8.48 11.54
C GLY A 363 20.29 9.58 11.53
N ARG A 364 20.26 10.37 10.45
CA ARG A 364 19.29 11.46 10.34
C ARG A 364 17.91 10.93 9.99
N VAL A 365 16.94 11.21 10.83
CA VAL A 365 15.52 10.84 10.66
C VAL A 365 14.81 11.97 9.94
N HIS A 366 14.14 11.67 8.84
CA HIS A 366 13.28 12.63 8.12
C HIS A 366 11.88 12.62 8.71
N ALA A 367 11.34 13.80 8.99
CA ALA A 367 9.95 13.98 9.41
C ALA A 367 9.27 15.09 8.63
N LEU A 368 7.97 14.93 8.38
CA LEU A 368 7.13 15.91 7.72
C LEU A 368 6.20 16.55 8.76
N VAL A 369 6.18 17.87 8.82
CA VAL A 369 5.43 18.64 9.81
C VAL A 369 4.34 19.46 9.13
N GLN A 370 3.10 19.30 9.60
CA GLN A 370 1.97 20.17 9.25
C GLN A 370 1.48 20.88 10.52
N LYS A 371 1.12 22.15 10.39
CA LYS A 371 0.56 22.93 11.51
C LYS A 371 -0.47 23.94 11.01
N PRO A 372 -1.46 24.30 11.84
CA PRO A 372 -2.44 25.31 11.48
C PRO A 372 -1.78 26.64 11.07
N ALA A 373 -2.27 27.22 9.97
CA ALA A 373 -1.72 28.46 9.43
C ALA A 373 -1.82 29.63 10.42
N GLY A 374 -0.72 30.38 10.57
CA GLY A 374 -0.67 31.60 11.40
C GLY A 374 -0.64 31.36 12.92
N VAL A 375 -0.58 30.12 13.38
CA VAL A 375 -0.46 29.78 14.79
C VAL A 375 1.00 29.68 15.19
N THR A 376 1.36 30.25 16.34
CA THR A 376 2.72 30.25 16.89
C THR A 376 2.70 29.76 18.34
N GLY A 377 3.80 29.17 18.78
CA GLY A 377 3.98 28.61 20.12
C GLY A 377 3.74 27.10 20.14
N PRO A 378 3.94 26.45 21.30
CA PRO A 378 3.74 25.01 21.44
C PRO A 378 2.29 24.63 21.18
N LEU A 379 2.08 23.63 20.32
CA LEU A 379 0.77 23.13 19.91
C LEU A 379 0.52 21.73 20.49
N PRO A 380 -0.76 21.35 20.75
CA PRO A 380 -1.08 19.93 20.87
C PRO A 380 -0.61 19.25 19.58
N THR A 381 0.11 18.15 19.73
CA THR A 381 0.83 17.55 18.58
C THR A 381 0.53 16.08 18.46
N VAL A 382 0.16 15.68 17.24
CA VAL A 382 -0.05 14.29 16.82
C VAL A 382 1.21 13.78 16.13
N PHE A 383 1.77 12.72 16.65
CA PHE A 383 2.79 11.92 15.96
C PHE A 383 2.05 10.79 15.25
N ASP A 384 1.88 10.97 13.94
CA ASP A 384 1.17 10.06 13.06
C ASP A 384 2.19 9.15 12.39
N ILE A 385 2.17 7.88 12.77
CA ILE A 385 3.18 6.88 12.43
C ILE A 385 2.64 5.96 11.34
N HIS A 386 3.32 5.92 10.21
CA HIS A 386 2.89 5.11 9.07
C HIS A 386 2.97 3.61 9.35
N GLY A 387 2.16 2.84 8.63
CA GLY A 387 2.18 1.39 8.60
C GLY A 387 3.26 0.82 7.65
N GLY A 388 3.18 -0.46 7.39
CA GLY A 388 4.10 -1.16 6.50
C GLY A 388 4.72 -2.38 7.15
N PRO A 389 6.00 -2.36 7.63
CA PRO A 389 6.90 -1.22 7.88
C PRO A 389 7.55 -0.59 6.63
N THR A 390 7.68 -1.35 5.54
CA THR A 390 8.29 -0.94 4.28
C THR A 390 7.39 0.01 3.48
N TRP A 391 7.22 1.21 4.00
CA TRP A 391 6.47 2.32 3.45
C TRP A 391 7.15 3.63 3.84
N HIS A 392 6.64 4.77 3.39
CA HIS A 392 7.08 6.08 3.87
C HIS A 392 5.98 7.13 3.76
N ASP A 393 6.02 8.11 4.64
CA ASP A 393 5.24 9.33 4.52
C ASP A 393 5.84 10.27 3.48
N SER A 394 5.00 10.81 2.62
CA SER A 394 5.39 11.72 1.54
C SER A 394 4.60 13.04 1.58
N ASP A 395 5.02 14.02 0.78
CA ASP A 395 4.26 15.23 0.50
C ASP A 395 3.07 14.91 -0.39
N SER A 396 2.11 14.19 0.17
CA SER A 396 0.88 13.78 -0.48
C SER A 396 -0.34 14.15 0.37
N PHE A 397 -1.50 14.28 -0.28
CA PHE A 397 -2.73 14.66 0.39
C PHE A 397 -3.32 13.51 1.21
N ALA A 398 -3.48 13.75 2.51
CA ALA A 398 -4.11 12.82 3.44
C ALA A 398 -5.21 13.50 4.26
N ALA A 399 -6.42 12.95 4.23
CA ALA A 399 -7.57 13.54 4.93
C ALA A 399 -7.48 13.42 6.46
N GLY A 400 -6.85 12.37 6.98
CA GLY A 400 -6.62 12.16 8.41
C GLY A 400 -5.74 13.24 9.03
N PRO A 401 -4.47 13.40 8.60
CA PRO A 401 -3.62 14.51 9.04
C PRO A 401 -4.28 15.88 8.88
N ALA A 402 -4.96 16.12 7.75
CA ALA A 402 -5.67 17.39 7.53
C ALA A 402 -6.82 17.61 8.54
N ALA A 403 -7.49 16.55 9.01
CA ALA A 403 -8.53 16.66 10.04
C ALA A 403 -7.93 17.09 11.38
N TRP A 404 -6.79 16.55 11.78
CA TRP A 404 -6.08 16.98 12.98
C TRP A 404 -5.66 18.45 12.91
N VAL A 405 -5.12 18.89 11.76
CA VAL A 405 -4.75 20.29 11.53
C VAL A 405 -5.97 21.23 11.66
N ASP A 406 -7.12 20.85 11.11
CA ASP A 406 -8.37 21.62 11.22
C ASP A 406 -8.85 21.76 12.68
N HIS A 407 -8.49 20.80 13.56
CA HIS A 407 -8.81 20.84 15.00
C HIS A 407 -7.70 21.51 15.83
N GLY A 408 -6.74 22.16 15.20
CA GLY A 408 -5.73 22.96 15.88
C GLY A 408 -4.47 22.21 16.31
N TYR A 409 -4.30 20.96 15.90
CA TYR A 409 -3.11 20.16 16.20
C TYR A 409 -1.99 20.40 15.18
N ALA A 410 -0.75 20.34 15.62
CA ALA A 410 0.36 20.04 14.74
C ALA A 410 0.38 18.53 14.46
N VAL A 411 0.78 18.13 13.26
CA VAL A 411 0.95 16.74 12.88
C VAL A 411 2.40 16.51 12.44
N VAL A 412 3.06 15.54 13.05
CA VAL A 412 4.44 15.12 12.76
C VAL A 412 4.40 13.68 12.25
N ARG A 413 4.78 13.49 10.99
CA ARG A 413 4.89 12.18 10.35
C ARG A 413 6.34 11.78 10.24
N VAL A 414 6.71 10.60 10.75
CA VAL A 414 8.10 10.21 10.96
C VAL A 414 8.49 9.08 10.01
N ASN A 415 9.47 9.31 9.14
CA ASN A 415 10.10 8.26 8.32
C ASN A 415 11.24 7.58 9.11
N TYR A 416 10.84 6.71 10.04
CA TYR A 416 11.73 5.96 10.92
C TYR A 416 12.54 4.89 10.15
N ARG A 417 13.57 4.29 10.77
CA ARG A 417 14.28 3.12 10.19
C ARG A 417 13.29 2.00 9.90
N GLY A 418 13.30 1.47 8.68
CA GLY A 418 12.29 0.60 8.08
C GLY A 418 11.58 1.26 6.90
N SER A 419 11.53 2.62 6.86
CA SER A 419 10.89 3.34 5.77
C SER A 419 11.65 3.19 4.46
N THR A 420 10.90 3.14 3.34
CA THR A 420 11.45 3.16 1.96
C THR A 420 11.84 4.58 1.52
N GLY A 421 12.60 4.69 0.43
CA GLY A 421 13.04 5.99 -0.13
C GLY A 421 14.32 6.56 0.49
N TYR A 422 14.93 5.84 1.45
CA TYR A 422 16.15 6.26 2.16
C TYR A 422 17.29 5.27 1.99
N GLY A 423 17.15 4.33 1.07
CA GLY A 423 18.10 3.28 0.76
C GLY A 423 17.94 2.02 1.62
N ARG A 424 18.50 0.91 1.11
CA ARG A 424 18.32 -0.43 1.66
C ARG A 424 18.81 -0.56 3.12
N GLU A 425 19.93 0.07 3.46
CA GLU A 425 20.48 0.03 4.84
C GLU A 425 19.48 0.58 5.87
N TRP A 426 18.68 1.61 5.48
CA TRP A 426 17.62 2.17 6.30
C TRP A 426 16.42 1.23 6.38
N THR A 427 16.02 0.66 5.26
CA THR A 427 14.85 -0.24 5.18
C THR A 427 15.12 -1.57 5.92
N ASP A 428 16.29 -2.19 5.75
CA ASP A 428 16.65 -3.48 6.36
C ASP A 428 17.05 -3.37 7.85
N ALA A 429 17.15 -2.16 8.39
CA ALA A 429 17.59 -1.94 9.77
C ALA A 429 16.73 -2.62 10.82
N LEU A 430 15.47 -2.97 10.49
CA LEU A 430 14.50 -3.59 11.40
C LEU A 430 14.87 -5.02 11.81
N LYS A 431 15.62 -5.75 10.99
CA LYS A 431 15.92 -7.17 11.21
C LYS A 431 16.40 -7.44 12.65
N HIS A 432 15.70 -8.32 13.35
CA HIS A 432 15.92 -8.76 14.74
C HIS A 432 15.72 -7.70 15.85
N ARG A 433 15.25 -6.48 15.50
CA ARG A 433 15.02 -5.39 16.46
C ARG A 433 13.70 -4.64 16.19
N VAL A 434 12.73 -5.38 15.72
CA VAL A 434 11.39 -4.92 15.34
C VAL A 434 10.72 -4.13 16.47
N GLY A 435 10.23 -2.94 16.17
CA GLY A 435 9.58 -2.02 17.11
C GLY A 435 10.56 -1.22 17.97
N LEU A 436 11.75 -1.75 18.21
CA LEU A 436 12.69 -1.14 19.16
C LEU A 436 13.41 0.06 18.54
N ILE A 437 13.95 -0.10 17.34
CA ILE A 437 14.70 0.97 16.68
C ILE A 437 13.81 2.06 16.10
N GLU A 438 12.61 1.70 15.66
CA GLU A 438 11.62 2.66 15.21
C GLU A 438 11.21 3.60 16.35
N LEU A 439 10.98 3.05 17.55
CA LEU A 439 10.67 3.87 18.75
C LEU A 439 11.84 4.76 19.18
N GLU A 440 13.10 4.34 18.96
CA GLU A 440 14.27 5.20 19.17
C GLU A 440 14.22 6.44 18.25
N ASP A 441 13.88 6.25 16.98
CA ASP A 441 13.78 7.34 15.99
C ASP A 441 12.60 8.25 16.28
N ILE A 442 11.43 7.69 16.59
CA ILE A 442 10.22 8.42 16.98
C ILE A 442 10.49 9.26 18.23
N ALA A 443 11.19 8.71 19.23
CA ALA A 443 11.56 9.44 20.45
C ALA A 443 12.51 10.61 20.15
N ALA A 444 13.46 10.47 19.24
CA ALA A 444 14.36 11.55 18.85
C ALA A 444 13.59 12.71 18.17
N VAL A 445 12.65 12.39 17.29
CA VAL A 445 11.79 13.40 16.63
C VAL A 445 10.85 14.06 17.64
N ARG A 446 10.29 13.29 18.59
CA ARG A 446 9.47 13.85 19.68
C ARG A 446 10.27 14.83 20.53
N GLU A 447 11.48 14.48 20.95
CA GLU A 447 12.34 15.38 21.73
C GLU A 447 12.67 16.66 20.97
N TRP A 448 12.98 16.54 19.68
CA TRP A 448 13.15 17.70 18.81
C TRP A 448 11.88 18.57 18.77
N ALA A 449 10.70 18.01 18.58
CA ALA A 449 9.46 18.76 18.49
C ALA A 449 9.16 19.56 19.77
N VAL A 450 9.44 18.97 20.95
CA VAL A 450 9.29 19.64 22.24
C VAL A 450 10.34 20.73 22.43
N THR A 451 11.62 20.44 22.20
CA THR A 451 12.73 21.37 22.43
C THR A 451 12.76 22.54 21.46
N SER A 452 12.28 22.34 20.22
CA SER A 452 12.11 23.40 19.23
C SER A 452 10.94 24.36 19.54
N GLY A 453 10.05 23.98 20.48
CA GLY A 453 8.86 24.75 20.82
C GLY A 453 7.70 24.54 19.84
N LEU A 454 7.74 23.51 18.99
CA LEU A 454 6.62 23.09 18.14
C LEU A 454 5.52 22.42 18.99
N ALA A 455 5.91 21.44 19.79
CA ALA A 455 5.00 20.57 20.52
C ALA A 455 4.88 20.96 22.00
N ASP A 456 3.65 20.95 22.49
CA ASP A 456 3.35 21.07 23.93
C ASP A 456 3.60 19.71 24.59
N PRO A 457 4.55 19.58 25.52
CA PRO A 457 4.91 18.31 26.13
C PRO A 457 3.78 17.64 26.91
N ASP A 458 2.77 18.40 27.34
CA ASP A 458 1.62 17.90 28.09
C ASP A 458 0.46 17.47 27.20
N ARG A 459 0.57 17.65 25.86
CA ARG A 459 -0.48 17.35 24.87
C ARG A 459 0.07 16.64 23.64
N LEU A 460 0.71 15.47 23.86
CA LEU A 460 1.31 14.64 22.80
C LEU A 460 0.48 13.38 22.56
N ILE A 461 0.04 13.20 21.32
CA ILE A 461 -0.67 12.01 20.86
C ILE A 461 0.30 11.15 20.03
N LEU A 462 0.40 9.87 20.35
CA LEU A 462 1.00 8.87 19.46
C LEU A 462 -0.13 8.14 18.75
N THR A 463 -0.11 8.12 17.42
CA THR A 463 -1.13 7.46 16.61
C THR A 463 -0.55 6.79 15.38
N GLY A 464 -1.28 5.84 14.83
CA GLY A 464 -0.97 5.18 13.57
C GLY A 464 -1.88 3.99 13.30
N GLY A 465 -1.81 3.49 12.06
CA GLY A 465 -2.55 2.31 11.63
C GLY A 465 -1.62 1.14 11.32
N SER A 466 -2.12 -0.11 11.47
CA SER A 466 -1.36 -1.32 11.17
C SER A 466 -0.03 -1.35 11.94
N TRP A 467 1.11 -1.37 11.26
CA TRP A 467 2.42 -1.25 11.90
C TRP A 467 2.58 0.03 12.74
N GLY A 468 2.02 1.17 12.28
CA GLY A 468 1.97 2.40 13.08
C GLY A 468 1.11 2.26 14.33
N GLY A 469 0.01 1.51 14.26
CA GLY A 469 -0.81 1.14 15.41
C GLY A 469 -0.04 0.23 16.40
N TYR A 470 0.72 -0.73 15.87
CA TYR A 470 1.65 -1.55 16.63
C TYR A 470 2.67 -0.69 17.39
N LEU A 471 3.37 0.21 16.69
CA LEU A 471 4.34 1.13 17.29
C LEU A 471 3.69 2.08 18.31
N THR A 472 2.43 2.44 18.10
CA THR A 472 1.65 3.22 19.08
C THR A 472 1.51 2.45 20.39
N LEU A 473 0.98 1.22 20.35
CA LEU A 473 0.78 0.43 21.58
C LEU A 473 2.10 0.06 22.25
N LEU A 474 3.12 -0.28 21.48
CA LEU A 474 4.46 -0.58 21.99
C LEU A 474 5.08 0.66 22.67
N GLY A 475 4.98 1.83 22.00
CA GLY A 475 5.49 3.10 22.51
C GLY A 475 4.83 3.55 23.81
N LEU A 476 3.52 3.35 23.95
CA LEU A 476 2.81 3.65 25.20
C LEU A 476 3.30 2.79 26.37
N GLY A 477 3.67 1.54 26.12
CA GLY A 477 4.17 0.63 27.15
C GLY A 477 5.65 0.84 27.49
N MET A 478 6.50 1.00 26.48
CA MET A 478 7.94 1.17 26.65
C MET A 478 8.34 2.59 27.08
N GLN A 479 7.55 3.59 26.73
CA GLN A 479 7.80 5.02 26.98
C GLN A 479 6.62 5.67 27.74
N PRO A 480 6.21 5.12 28.92
CA PRO A 480 4.93 5.44 29.56
C PRO A 480 4.80 6.89 30.04
N ASP A 481 5.90 7.64 30.12
CA ASP A 481 5.92 9.07 30.52
C ASP A 481 6.09 10.01 29.29
N ALA A 482 6.19 9.46 28.09
CA ALA A 482 6.48 10.23 26.89
C ALA A 482 5.19 10.75 26.20
N TRP A 483 4.09 10.06 26.37
CA TRP A 483 2.86 10.28 25.60
C TRP A 483 1.67 10.57 26.51
N THR A 484 0.88 11.56 26.14
CA THR A 484 -0.32 11.95 26.89
C THR A 484 -1.52 11.09 26.49
N LEU A 485 -1.55 10.60 25.25
CA LEU A 485 -2.66 9.85 24.65
C LEU A 485 -2.14 8.89 23.57
N GLY A 486 -2.77 7.73 23.40
CA GLY A 486 -2.52 6.83 22.29
C GLY A 486 -3.78 6.48 21.51
N ILE A 487 -3.67 6.47 20.18
CA ILE A 487 -4.76 6.09 19.25
C ILE A 487 -4.19 5.07 18.25
N ALA A 488 -4.60 3.81 18.36
CA ALA A 488 -4.09 2.73 17.55
C ALA A 488 -5.20 2.15 16.65
N ALA A 489 -5.00 2.23 15.34
CA ALA A 489 -5.92 1.62 14.37
C ALA A 489 -5.34 0.29 13.87
N VAL A 490 -6.16 -0.77 13.88
CA VAL A 490 -5.83 -2.13 13.41
C VAL A 490 -4.42 -2.59 13.81
N PRO A 491 -4.05 -2.52 15.10
CA PRO A 491 -2.68 -2.75 15.55
C PRO A 491 -2.34 -4.23 15.69
N VAL A 492 -1.04 -4.57 15.63
CA VAL A 492 -0.50 -5.75 16.30
C VAL A 492 -0.33 -5.40 17.78
N ALA A 493 -1.05 -6.07 18.67
CA ALA A 493 -1.09 -5.80 20.11
C ALA A 493 -0.52 -6.93 20.97
N ASP A 494 -0.62 -8.18 20.48
CA ASP A 494 -0.01 -9.38 21.03
C ASP A 494 0.65 -10.15 19.88
N TYR A 495 1.96 -10.00 19.75
CA TYR A 495 2.70 -10.46 18.58
C TYR A 495 2.68 -11.98 18.40
N VAL A 496 2.71 -12.74 19.50
CA VAL A 496 2.67 -14.22 19.44
C VAL A 496 1.31 -14.70 18.95
N THR A 497 0.22 -14.12 19.47
CA THR A 497 -1.13 -14.47 19.02
C THR A 497 -1.39 -14.01 17.59
N ALA A 498 -0.88 -12.82 17.20
CA ALA A 498 -0.97 -12.32 15.84
C ALA A 498 -0.33 -13.31 14.85
N TYR A 499 0.92 -13.70 15.09
CA TYR A 499 1.64 -14.66 14.25
C TYR A 499 0.88 -15.98 14.02
N HIS A 500 0.20 -16.50 15.04
CA HIS A 500 -0.55 -17.75 14.87
C HIS A 500 -1.85 -17.61 14.07
N ASP A 501 -2.45 -16.43 14.07
CA ASP A 501 -3.77 -16.19 13.51
C ASP A 501 -3.76 -15.46 12.16
N GLU A 502 -2.68 -14.77 11.82
CA GLU A 502 -2.58 -13.97 10.59
C GLU A 502 -2.36 -14.82 9.34
N MET A 503 -2.55 -14.22 8.17
CA MET A 503 -2.30 -14.85 6.88
C MET A 503 -0.83 -15.23 6.68
N GLU A 504 -0.55 -16.29 5.90
CA GLU A 504 0.80 -16.87 5.75
C GLU A 504 1.84 -15.87 5.22
N ALA A 505 1.44 -14.92 4.37
CA ALA A 505 2.35 -13.89 3.87
C ALA A 505 2.94 -13.02 4.98
N LEU A 506 2.16 -12.71 6.02
CA LEU A 506 2.64 -11.95 7.18
C LEU A 506 3.48 -12.82 8.12
N LYS A 507 3.10 -14.09 8.33
CA LYS A 507 3.95 -15.04 9.06
C LYS A 507 5.34 -15.17 8.44
N ALA A 508 5.42 -15.19 7.10
CA ALA A 508 6.70 -15.24 6.39
C ALA A 508 7.52 -13.96 6.61
N MET A 509 6.87 -12.79 6.56
CA MET A 509 7.50 -11.50 6.87
C MET A 509 8.03 -11.47 8.31
N ASP A 510 7.22 -11.90 9.27
CA ASP A 510 7.59 -11.94 10.69
C ASP A 510 8.77 -12.88 10.94
N ARG A 511 8.79 -14.08 10.32
CA ARG A 511 9.93 -14.99 10.38
C ARG A 511 11.22 -14.34 9.88
N THR A 512 11.13 -13.56 8.80
CA THR A 512 12.26 -12.83 8.24
C THR A 512 12.73 -11.71 9.17
N LEU A 513 11.81 -10.88 9.66
CA LEU A 513 12.13 -9.72 10.50
C LEU A 513 12.61 -10.12 11.88
N LEU A 514 11.99 -11.12 12.50
CA LEU A 514 12.33 -11.59 13.84
C LEU A 514 13.39 -12.72 13.83
N GLY A 515 13.62 -13.36 12.66
CA GLY A 515 14.65 -14.36 12.44
C GLY A 515 14.25 -15.77 12.90
N GLY A 516 12.97 -16.10 12.86
CA GLY A 516 12.38 -17.39 13.17
C GLY A 516 10.96 -17.31 13.68
N THR A 517 10.38 -18.45 14.05
CA THR A 517 9.03 -18.54 14.64
C THR A 517 9.03 -18.14 16.13
N PRO A 518 7.84 -17.90 16.74
CA PRO A 518 7.76 -17.67 18.20
C PRO A 518 8.36 -18.78 19.06
N GLU A 519 8.36 -20.02 18.58
CA GLU A 519 8.96 -21.16 19.28
C GLU A 519 10.49 -21.20 19.16
N GLU A 520 11.05 -20.69 18.06
CA GLU A 520 12.48 -20.66 17.77
C GLU A 520 13.19 -19.46 18.42
N VAL A 521 12.52 -18.29 18.43
CA VAL A 521 13.07 -17.02 18.93
C VAL A 521 12.10 -16.30 19.89
N PRO A 522 11.60 -16.97 20.95
CA PRO A 522 10.55 -16.45 21.83
C PRO A 522 10.89 -15.09 22.46
N GLU A 523 12.16 -14.87 22.81
CA GLU A 523 12.59 -13.62 23.42
C GLU A 523 12.48 -12.40 22.49
N ARG A 524 12.55 -12.61 21.15
CA ARG A 524 12.40 -11.52 20.18
C ARG A 524 10.92 -11.15 20.02
N PHE A 525 10.03 -12.16 19.95
CA PHE A 525 8.59 -11.92 19.94
C PHE A 525 8.13 -11.26 21.24
N GLU A 526 8.62 -11.70 22.39
CA GLU A 526 8.31 -11.08 23.69
C GLU A 526 8.77 -9.63 23.74
N ALA A 527 10.01 -9.33 23.31
CA ALA A 527 10.57 -7.98 23.32
C ALA A 527 9.84 -7.03 22.35
N SER A 528 9.30 -7.55 21.24
CA SER A 528 8.58 -6.79 20.22
C SER A 528 7.07 -6.73 20.49
N SER A 529 6.51 -7.48 21.46
CA SER A 529 5.07 -7.53 21.70
C SER A 529 4.60 -6.40 22.61
N PRO A 530 3.64 -5.56 22.18
CA PRO A 530 3.02 -4.53 23.03
C PRO A 530 2.41 -5.11 24.33
N LEU A 531 1.85 -6.32 24.26
CA LEU A 531 1.25 -7.00 25.43
C LEU A 531 2.27 -7.20 26.57
N THR A 532 3.54 -7.37 26.27
CA THR A 532 4.63 -7.49 27.27
C THR A 532 4.70 -6.25 28.18
N TYR A 533 4.42 -5.09 27.64
CA TYR A 533 4.58 -3.80 28.33
C TYR A 533 3.25 -3.16 28.75
N VAL A 534 2.12 -3.82 28.53
CA VAL A 534 0.78 -3.25 28.79
C VAL A 534 0.60 -2.79 30.24
N ASP A 535 1.25 -3.44 31.20
CA ASP A 535 1.16 -3.08 32.61
C ASP A 535 1.85 -1.74 32.95
N ALA A 536 2.72 -1.25 32.08
CA ALA A 536 3.39 0.05 32.25
C ALA A 536 2.60 1.22 31.62
N VAL A 537 1.62 0.95 30.75
CA VAL A 537 0.83 1.98 30.07
C VAL A 537 0.12 2.90 31.05
N LYS A 538 0.32 4.21 30.94
CA LYS A 538 -0.29 5.25 31.77
C LYS A 538 -1.30 6.11 31.01
N ALA A 539 -1.03 6.37 29.75
CA ALA A 539 -1.87 7.19 28.89
C ALA A 539 -3.21 6.51 28.60
N PRO A 540 -4.30 7.25 28.45
CA PRO A 540 -5.54 6.74 27.86
C PRO A 540 -5.28 6.16 26.46
N VAL A 541 -5.95 5.05 26.14
CA VAL A 541 -5.76 4.32 24.88
C VAL A 541 -7.06 4.20 24.12
N TYR A 542 -7.08 4.61 22.86
CA TYR A 542 -8.16 4.29 21.92
C TYR A 542 -7.67 3.25 20.92
N ILE A 543 -8.48 2.21 20.66
CA ILE A 543 -8.17 1.18 19.67
C ILE A 543 -9.35 1.03 18.72
N SER A 544 -9.10 1.05 17.41
CA SER A 544 -10.07 0.62 16.40
C SER A 544 -9.58 -0.66 15.72
N ALA A 545 -10.47 -1.62 15.49
CA ALA A 545 -10.12 -2.91 14.91
C ALA A 545 -11.23 -3.45 14.00
N GLY A 546 -10.85 -3.98 12.84
CA GLY A 546 -11.72 -4.74 11.95
C GLY A 546 -11.95 -6.15 12.49
N VAL A 547 -13.20 -6.61 12.52
CA VAL A 547 -13.50 -7.96 13.04
C VAL A 547 -13.14 -9.07 12.06
N ASN A 548 -12.99 -8.72 10.76
CA ASN A 548 -12.64 -9.64 9.67
C ASN A 548 -11.20 -9.44 9.18
N ASP A 549 -10.36 -8.76 9.95
CA ASP A 549 -8.99 -8.41 9.57
C ASP A 549 -8.08 -9.66 9.53
N PRO A 550 -7.57 -10.08 8.34
CA PRO A 550 -6.69 -11.25 8.23
C PRO A 550 -5.22 -10.89 8.49
N ARG A 551 -4.88 -9.58 8.49
CA ARG A 551 -3.53 -9.08 8.71
C ARG A 551 -3.21 -8.84 10.18
N CYS A 552 -4.19 -8.27 10.92
CA CYS A 552 -4.10 -8.04 12.35
C CYS A 552 -5.33 -8.63 13.05
N PRO A 553 -5.43 -9.97 13.14
CA PRO A 553 -6.63 -10.67 13.60
C PRO A 553 -7.10 -10.21 14.97
N ILE A 554 -8.40 -10.07 15.16
CA ILE A 554 -9.03 -9.41 16.32
C ILE A 554 -8.63 -10.03 17.67
N ARG A 555 -8.37 -11.35 17.75
CA ARG A 555 -8.08 -12.05 19.01
C ARG A 555 -6.89 -11.47 19.76
N GLN A 556 -5.83 -11.09 19.06
CA GLN A 556 -4.63 -10.50 19.67
C GLN A 556 -4.91 -9.09 20.23
N VAL A 557 -5.81 -8.31 19.61
CA VAL A 557 -6.30 -7.04 20.17
C VAL A 557 -7.09 -7.27 21.44
N GLU A 558 -7.96 -8.29 21.46
CA GLU A 558 -8.75 -8.63 22.65
C GLU A 558 -7.87 -9.03 23.84
N ASN A 559 -6.78 -9.77 23.63
CA ASN A 559 -5.81 -10.10 24.67
C ASN A 559 -5.24 -8.84 25.34
N TYR A 560 -4.92 -7.82 24.55
CA TYR A 560 -4.39 -6.54 25.06
C TYR A 560 -5.47 -5.75 25.81
N VAL A 561 -6.68 -5.69 25.28
CA VAL A 561 -7.84 -5.01 25.89
C VAL A 561 -8.22 -5.65 27.22
N ASP A 562 -8.21 -6.97 27.31
CA ASP A 562 -8.47 -7.71 28.56
C ASP A 562 -7.45 -7.32 29.66
N ARG A 563 -6.19 -7.14 29.30
CA ARG A 563 -5.13 -6.71 30.25
C ARG A 563 -5.35 -5.25 30.69
N LEU A 564 -5.72 -4.34 29.78
CA LEU A 564 -6.08 -2.95 30.14
C LEU A 564 -7.28 -2.93 31.09
N THR A 565 -8.30 -3.72 30.79
CA THR A 565 -9.51 -3.83 31.62
C THR A 565 -9.21 -4.38 33.02
N ALA A 566 -8.38 -5.43 33.11
CA ALA A 566 -8.04 -6.06 34.39
C ALA A 566 -7.29 -5.14 35.35
N ARG A 567 -6.70 -4.05 34.87
CA ARG A 567 -5.97 -3.05 35.65
C ARG A 567 -6.69 -1.71 35.76
N ASP A 568 -7.95 -1.64 35.34
CA ASP A 568 -8.76 -0.42 35.32
C ASP A 568 -8.09 0.75 34.55
N ALA A 569 -7.29 0.44 33.51
CA ALA A 569 -6.68 1.46 32.66
C ALA A 569 -7.73 2.15 31.79
N VAL A 570 -7.58 3.45 31.57
CA VAL A 570 -8.52 4.23 30.74
C VAL A 570 -8.34 3.81 29.29
N HIS A 571 -9.36 3.19 28.69
CA HIS A 571 -9.34 2.80 27.29
C HIS A 571 -10.73 2.79 26.67
N GLU A 572 -10.78 2.94 25.35
CA GLU A 572 -11.99 2.76 24.51
C GLU A 572 -11.63 1.89 23.32
N VAL A 573 -12.55 1.02 22.92
CA VAL A 573 -12.34 0.12 21.77
C VAL A 573 -13.51 0.21 20.82
N TYR A 574 -13.23 0.49 19.56
CA TYR A 574 -14.20 0.49 18.48
C TYR A 574 -13.94 -0.69 17.53
N ARG A 575 -14.94 -1.56 17.39
CA ARG A 575 -14.91 -2.71 16.47
C ARG A 575 -15.85 -2.45 15.32
N TYR A 576 -15.38 -2.63 14.10
CA TYR A 576 -16.19 -2.42 12.89
C TYR A 576 -16.21 -3.69 12.03
N ASP A 577 -17.31 -3.85 11.29
CA ASP A 577 -17.56 -5.04 10.45
C ASP A 577 -16.93 -4.86 9.06
N ALA A 578 -15.62 -4.96 9.01
CA ALA A 578 -14.81 -4.98 7.80
C ALA A 578 -13.43 -5.58 8.11
N GLY A 579 -12.53 -5.65 7.13
CA GLY A 579 -11.17 -6.15 7.23
C GLY A 579 -10.17 -5.13 7.79
N HIS A 580 -8.97 -5.10 7.22
CA HIS A 580 -7.84 -4.26 7.67
C HIS A 580 -8.07 -2.74 7.50
N GLY A 581 -9.17 -2.34 6.90
CA GLY A 581 -9.64 -0.97 6.78
C GLY A 581 -11.05 -0.98 6.22
N SER A 582 -11.73 0.16 6.29
CA SER A 582 -13.05 0.31 5.67
C SER A 582 -12.96 1.10 4.37
N LEU A 583 -13.60 0.60 3.32
CA LEU A 583 -13.79 1.29 2.05
C LEU A 583 -15.08 2.14 2.04
N VAL A 584 -15.88 2.08 3.12
CA VAL A 584 -17.12 2.86 3.28
C VAL A 584 -16.81 4.24 3.86
N VAL A 585 -17.14 5.29 3.14
CA VAL A 585 -16.82 6.68 3.51
C VAL A 585 -17.42 7.08 4.85
N ASP A 586 -18.68 6.72 5.12
CA ASP A 586 -19.35 7.05 6.39
C ASP A 586 -18.70 6.34 7.58
N GLU A 587 -18.20 5.12 7.38
CA GLU A 587 -17.47 4.39 8.42
C GLU A 587 -16.12 5.06 8.72
N ARG A 588 -15.37 5.46 7.69
CA ARG A 588 -14.10 6.21 7.87
C ARG A 588 -14.31 7.54 8.60
N ILE A 589 -15.36 8.28 8.24
CA ILE A 589 -15.73 9.53 8.93
C ILE A 589 -16.06 9.27 10.40
N LYS A 590 -16.79 8.18 10.68
CA LYS A 590 -17.13 7.79 12.05
C LYS A 590 -15.89 7.46 12.88
N GLN A 591 -14.93 6.71 12.30
CA GLN A 591 -13.68 6.37 12.96
C GLN A 591 -12.90 7.64 13.34
N VAL A 592 -12.66 8.53 12.38
CA VAL A 592 -11.95 9.81 12.64
C VAL A 592 -12.68 10.67 13.67
N ARG A 593 -14.02 10.72 13.63
CA ARG A 593 -14.80 11.45 14.65
C ARG A 593 -14.61 10.88 16.05
N LEU A 594 -14.61 9.56 16.19
CA LEU A 594 -14.38 8.90 17.48
C LEU A 594 -12.97 9.18 18.03
N GLU A 595 -11.97 9.20 17.16
CA GLU A 595 -10.57 9.56 17.50
C GLU A 595 -10.47 11.02 17.99
N LEU A 596 -11.05 11.95 17.24
CA LEU A 596 -11.09 13.38 17.59
C LEU A 596 -11.84 13.60 18.91
N ASP A 597 -13.01 12.98 19.08
CA ASP A 597 -13.81 13.07 20.30
C ASP A 597 -13.05 12.49 21.51
N PHE A 598 -12.31 11.40 21.32
CA PHE A 598 -11.47 10.81 22.37
C PHE A 598 -10.33 11.75 22.77
N ALA A 599 -9.65 12.34 21.79
CA ALA A 599 -8.59 13.30 22.04
C ALA A 599 -9.11 14.56 22.78
N GLU A 600 -10.25 15.11 22.37
CA GLU A 600 -10.86 16.27 23.02
C GLU A 600 -11.21 15.98 24.50
N ARG A 601 -11.77 14.81 24.80
CA ARG A 601 -12.12 14.41 26.16
C ARG A 601 -10.93 14.30 27.11
N HIS A 602 -9.78 13.87 26.60
CA HIS A 602 -8.62 13.54 27.44
C HIS A 602 -7.54 14.62 27.47
N LEU A 603 -7.43 15.46 26.45
CA LEU A 603 -6.43 16.52 26.40
C LEU A 603 -6.98 17.88 26.85
N GLY A 604 -8.30 18.03 26.96
CA GLY A 604 -8.96 19.30 27.22
C GLY A 604 -8.87 20.25 26.02
N GLY A 605 -9.95 20.91 25.63
CA GLY A 605 -9.96 21.87 24.54
C GLY A 605 -9.16 23.13 24.82
#